data_016b56f6a0d986ea8e6e318bba328ab1
#
_entry.id   016b56f6a0d986ea8e6e318bba328ab1
#
_cell.length_a   1.000
_cell.length_b   1.000
_cell.length_c   1.000
_cell.angle_alpha   90.00
_cell.angle_beta   90.00
_cell.angle_gamma   90.00
#
_symmetry.space_group_name_H-M   'P 1'
#
loop_
_entity.id
_entity.type
_entity.pdbx_description
1 polymer ?
#
loop_
_entity_poly.entity_id
_entity_poly.type
_entity_poly.pdbx_seq_one_letter_code
_entity_poly.pdbx_strand_id
1 'polypeptide(L)'
;MSMVHQLPEGDVFARLADEASASLPKPVRRTLHEWRGKPDSLRLHQATYIGTRLQKLGVRHVHIHFAGMAARTAFWIRKFFGIDYSLTVHANDIFVPAKFEIGLFEILASASAIIAVSDFAANQLRGRFPENAARVHRVYNGVDPASFHATEFEPPPLILSIGRLIRKKGFDVLVDACTLLRQSGRGFRCEVIGEGPLFEELQTRIHRQTLGEHVHLTGRNTQREIVTRLSKATVLALPCRIDPDGAMDNLPTVIMEAMASALPVVSTDIGGISEMVRDGETGLLVAQNDPAAIADALSQLIDEIELAQSFGGKGRKRAEEIFSIEKSVRALREIFANIQGAAVSRPPFR
;
A
#
# COMPACT_ATOMS: atom_id res chain seq x y z
N MET A 1 -18.54 16.49 7.59
CA MET A 1 -18.20 15.56 8.70
C MET A 1 -18.22 14.15 8.14
N SER A 2 -17.07 13.44 8.11
CA SER A 2 -17.02 12.03 7.77
C SER A 2 -17.49 11.23 8.99
N MET A 3 -18.59 10.50 8.86
CA MET A 3 -19.04 9.57 9.91
C MET A 3 -18.33 8.23 9.70
N VAL A 4 -17.57 7.79 10.70
CA VAL A 4 -17.03 6.44 10.74
C VAL A 4 -18.06 5.51 11.36
N HIS A 5 -18.51 4.50 10.60
CA HIS A 5 -19.40 3.46 11.08
C HIS A 5 -18.60 2.15 11.21
N GLN A 6 -18.53 1.63 12.43
CA GLN A 6 -18.02 0.29 12.66
C GLN A 6 -19.16 -0.73 12.55
N LEU A 7 -18.84 -1.92 12.04
CA LEU A 7 -19.78 -3.04 12.10
C LEU A 7 -19.96 -3.46 13.56
N PRO A 8 -21.19 -3.73 14.00
CA PRO A 8 -21.39 -4.38 15.29
C PRO A 8 -20.70 -5.74 15.33
N GLU A 9 -20.33 -6.21 16.50
CA GLU A 9 -19.65 -7.48 16.70
C GLU A 9 -20.58 -8.55 17.27
N GLY A 10 -20.20 -9.82 17.14
CA GLY A 10 -20.85 -10.97 17.76
C GLY A 10 -22.36 -11.09 17.50
N ASP A 11 -23.11 -11.38 18.55
CA ASP A 11 -24.55 -11.64 18.49
C ASP A 11 -25.38 -10.42 18.05
N VAL A 12 -24.86 -9.20 18.32
CA VAL A 12 -25.52 -7.97 17.87
C VAL A 12 -25.50 -7.88 16.36
N PHE A 13 -24.35 -8.16 15.74
CA PHE A 13 -24.24 -8.20 14.28
C PHE A 13 -25.12 -9.30 13.69
N ALA A 14 -25.09 -10.52 14.24
CA ALA A 14 -25.88 -11.66 13.75
C ALA A 14 -27.37 -11.30 13.73
N ARG A 15 -27.93 -10.80 14.82
CA ARG A 15 -29.32 -10.36 14.90
C ARG A 15 -29.68 -9.31 13.86
N LEU A 16 -28.86 -8.26 13.73
CA LEU A 16 -29.14 -7.18 12.78
C LEU A 16 -29.00 -7.64 11.32
N ALA A 17 -28.13 -8.58 11.03
CA ALA A 17 -27.99 -9.17 9.72
C ALA A 17 -29.19 -10.08 9.38
N ASP A 18 -29.70 -10.84 10.35
CA ASP A 18 -30.89 -11.67 10.18
C ASP A 18 -32.17 -10.80 9.99
N GLU A 19 -32.34 -9.74 10.77
CA GLU A 19 -33.42 -8.75 10.58
C GLU A 19 -33.36 -8.11 9.19
N ALA A 20 -32.19 -7.68 8.75
CA ALA A 20 -31.99 -7.15 7.41
C ALA A 20 -32.32 -8.18 6.33
N SER A 21 -31.88 -9.42 6.52
CA SER A 21 -32.11 -10.53 5.57
C SER A 21 -33.59 -10.88 5.42
N ALA A 22 -34.35 -10.84 6.51
CA ALA A 22 -35.80 -11.18 6.51
C ALA A 22 -36.61 -10.23 5.62
N SER A 23 -36.19 -8.98 5.48
CA SER A 23 -36.86 -7.95 4.66
C SER A 23 -36.52 -8.04 3.16
N LEU A 24 -35.55 -8.89 2.76
CA LEU A 24 -35.08 -8.97 1.39
C LEU A 24 -35.97 -9.84 0.48
N PRO A 25 -35.92 -9.61 -0.85
CA PRO A 25 -36.67 -10.42 -1.83
C PRO A 25 -36.31 -11.90 -1.75
N LYS A 26 -37.29 -12.75 -2.11
CA LYS A 26 -37.13 -14.21 -2.10
C LYS A 26 -35.85 -14.73 -2.79
N PRO A 27 -35.45 -14.23 -3.98
CA PRO A 27 -34.22 -14.67 -4.64
C PRO A 27 -32.98 -14.44 -3.78
N VAL A 28 -32.89 -13.27 -3.12
CA VAL A 28 -31.73 -12.95 -2.25
C VAL A 28 -31.69 -13.87 -1.04
N ARG A 29 -32.85 -14.10 -0.40
CA ARG A 29 -32.95 -15.05 0.74
C ARG A 29 -32.59 -16.49 0.34
N ARG A 30 -32.93 -16.90 -0.87
CA ARG A 30 -32.48 -18.18 -1.43
C ARG A 30 -30.98 -18.26 -1.56
N THR A 31 -30.34 -17.23 -2.12
CA THR A 31 -28.88 -17.16 -2.23
C THR A 31 -28.21 -17.23 -0.85
N LEU A 32 -28.73 -16.51 0.15
CA LEU A 32 -28.22 -16.59 1.52
C LEU A 32 -28.28 -18.02 2.09
N HIS A 33 -29.37 -18.73 1.81
CA HIS A 33 -29.51 -20.11 2.23
C HIS A 33 -28.54 -21.07 1.52
N GLU A 34 -28.38 -20.93 0.20
CA GLU A 34 -27.45 -21.73 -0.62
C GLU A 34 -25.96 -21.52 -0.24
N TRP A 35 -25.64 -20.37 0.34
CA TRP A 35 -24.29 -20.04 0.78
C TRP A 35 -24.04 -20.31 2.27
N ARG A 36 -25.01 -20.81 2.99
CA ARG A 36 -24.87 -21.17 4.41
C ARG A 36 -23.76 -22.22 4.58
N GLY A 37 -22.82 -21.95 5.49
CA GLY A 37 -21.66 -22.83 5.75
C GLY A 37 -20.50 -22.72 4.77
N LYS A 38 -20.61 -21.94 3.69
CA LYS A 38 -19.49 -21.65 2.80
C LYS A 38 -18.55 -20.61 3.41
N PRO A 39 -17.25 -20.59 3.03
CA PRO A 39 -16.27 -19.65 3.58
C PRO A 39 -16.66 -18.18 3.49
N ASP A 40 -17.38 -17.78 2.44
CA ASP A 40 -17.82 -16.41 2.22
C ASP A 40 -19.21 -16.09 2.78
N SER A 41 -19.87 -16.99 3.49
CA SER A 41 -21.22 -16.76 4.04
C SER A 41 -21.31 -15.51 4.91
N LEU A 42 -20.27 -15.24 5.72
CA LEU A 42 -20.19 -14.00 6.50
C LEU A 42 -20.21 -12.75 5.62
N ARG A 43 -19.64 -12.77 4.41
CA ARG A 43 -19.63 -11.62 3.48
C ARG A 43 -21.02 -11.33 2.95
N LEU A 44 -21.83 -12.36 2.73
CA LEU A 44 -23.24 -12.20 2.33
C LEU A 44 -24.05 -11.54 3.46
N HIS A 45 -23.90 -11.99 4.70
CA HIS A 45 -24.58 -11.38 5.85
C HIS A 45 -24.15 -9.92 6.07
N GLN A 46 -22.86 -9.62 5.91
CA GLN A 46 -22.38 -8.24 5.94
C GLN A 46 -22.99 -7.41 4.80
N ALA A 47 -23.10 -7.98 3.61
CA ALA A 47 -23.70 -7.31 2.46
C ALA A 47 -25.18 -6.98 2.69
N THR A 48 -25.97 -7.88 3.33
CA THR A 48 -27.37 -7.58 3.64
C THR A 48 -27.51 -6.42 4.63
N TYR A 49 -26.72 -6.45 5.70
CA TYR A 49 -26.73 -5.38 6.71
C TYR A 49 -26.27 -4.03 6.15
N ILE A 50 -25.10 -4.01 5.50
CA ILE A 50 -24.51 -2.77 4.94
C ILE A 50 -25.39 -2.26 3.80
N GLY A 51 -25.77 -3.13 2.86
CA GLY A 51 -26.55 -2.76 1.69
C GLY A 51 -27.91 -2.19 2.03
N THR A 52 -28.61 -2.74 3.03
CA THR A 52 -29.88 -2.17 3.54
C THR A 52 -29.69 -0.76 4.07
N ARG A 53 -28.59 -0.48 4.79
CA ARG A 53 -28.29 0.86 5.30
C ARG A 53 -27.93 1.83 4.17
N LEU A 54 -27.09 1.40 3.23
CA LEU A 54 -26.70 2.21 2.07
C LEU A 54 -27.94 2.55 1.20
N GLN A 55 -28.83 1.61 0.99
CA GLN A 55 -30.07 1.81 0.25
C GLN A 55 -30.97 2.86 0.94
N LYS A 56 -31.15 2.76 2.27
CA LYS A 56 -31.90 3.75 3.06
C LYS A 56 -31.29 5.16 2.98
N LEU A 57 -29.97 5.25 2.82
CA LEU A 57 -29.25 6.52 2.65
C LEU A 57 -29.21 7.02 1.20
N GLY A 58 -29.84 6.31 0.26
CA GLY A 58 -29.83 6.66 -1.15
C GLY A 58 -28.46 6.53 -1.83
N VAL A 59 -27.53 5.76 -1.25
CA VAL A 59 -26.20 5.54 -1.81
C VAL A 59 -26.31 4.65 -3.04
N ARG A 60 -25.71 5.07 -4.15
CA ARG A 60 -25.72 4.34 -5.42
C ARG A 60 -24.36 3.78 -5.82
N HIS A 61 -23.29 4.25 -5.18
CA HIS A 61 -21.92 3.81 -5.44
C HIS A 61 -21.10 3.80 -4.16
N VAL A 62 -20.21 2.82 -4.01
CA VAL A 62 -19.23 2.73 -2.93
C VAL A 62 -17.83 2.55 -3.51
N HIS A 63 -16.83 3.12 -2.83
CA HIS A 63 -15.44 2.89 -3.17
C HIS A 63 -14.77 2.01 -2.10
N ILE A 64 -13.96 1.07 -2.54
CA ILE A 64 -13.39 0.02 -1.69
C ILE A 64 -11.89 0.00 -1.84
N HIS A 65 -11.19 -0.21 -0.74
CA HIS A 65 -9.77 -0.52 -0.75
C HIS A 65 -9.55 -2.01 -0.53
N PHE A 66 -8.62 -2.59 -1.28
CA PHE A 66 -8.25 -4.01 -1.33
C PHE A 66 -9.32 -4.91 -1.98
N ALA A 67 -8.89 -5.84 -2.81
CA ALA A 67 -9.75 -6.85 -3.45
C ALA A 67 -10.04 -8.06 -2.54
N GLY A 68 -9.88 -7.87 -1.24
CA GLY A 68 -10.09 -8.90 -0.22
C GLY A 68 -11.54 -8.98 0.30
N MET A 69 -11.68 -8.98 1.62
CA MET A 69 -12.98 -9.15 2.30
C MET A 69 -14.00 -8.06 1.96
N ALA A 70 -13.56 -6.79 1.93
CA ALA A 70 -14.44 -5.66 1.64
C ALA A 70 -14.98 -5.73 0.21
N ALA A 71 -14.15 -6.11 -0.76
CA ALA A 71 -14.56 -6.23 -2.16
C ALA A 71 -15.55 -7.38 -2.38
N ARG A 72 -15.38 -8.53 -1.71
CA ARG A 72 -16.37 -9.62 -1.75
C ARG A 72 -17.71 -9.21 -1.13
N THR A 73 -17.68 -8.43 -0.05
CA THR A 73 -18.90 -7.85 0.53
C THR A 73 -19.57 -6.90 -0.46
N ALA A 74 -18.82 -6.02 -1.14
CA ALA A 74 -19.36 -5.10 -2.15
C ALA A 74 -19.90 -5.81 -3.40
N PHE A 75 -19.25 -6.89 -3.83
CA PHE A 75 -19.78 -7.76 -4.89
C PHE A 75 -21.21 -8.23 -4.57
N TRP A 76 -21.45 -8.68 -3.33
CA TRP A 76 -22.77 -9.09 -2.89
C TRP A 76 -23.73 -7.92 -2.69
N ILE A 77 -23.26 -6.76 -2.21
CA ILE A 77 -24.06 -5.53 -2.15
C ILE A 77 -24.56 -5.16 -3.56
N ARG A 78 -23.70 -5.21 -4.54
CA ARG A 78 -24.10 -4.96 -5.93
C ARG A 78 -25.14 -5.97 -6.43
N LYS A 79 -24.94 -7.25 -6.16
CA LYS A 79 -25.90 -8.31 -6.56
C LYS A 79 -27.27 -8.20 -5.88
N PHE A 80 -27.31 -7.78 -4.62
CA PHE A 80 -28.55 -7.76 -3.85
C PHE A 80 -29.30 -6.44 -3.94
N PHE A 81 -28.59 -5.31 -4.09
CA PHE A 81 -29.18 -3.98 -4.00
C PHE A 81 -28.94 -3.12 -5.25
N GLY A 82 -28.18 -3.59 -6.22
CA GLY A 82 -27.85 -2.80 -7.41
C GLY A 82 -26.93 -1.62 -7.13
N ILE A 83 -26.28 -1.53 -5.95
CA ILE A 83 -25.33 -0.48 -5.60
C ILE A 83 -24.01 -0.81 -6.24
N ASP A 84 -23.56 0.02 -7.16
CA ASP A 84 -22.29 -0.16 -7.88
C ASP A 84 -21.10 0.07 -6.97
N TYR A 85 -19.93 -0.46 -7.37
CA TYR A 85 -18.68 -0.21 -6.66
C TYR A 85 -17.51 -0.01 -7.60
N SER A 86 -16.52 0.75 -7.12
CA SER A 86 -15.15 0.81 -7.63
C SER A 86 -14.19 0.35 -6.55
N LEU A 87 -12.97 -0.05 -6.92
CA LEU A 87 -12.00 -0.49 -5.95
C LEU A 87 -10.58 -0.02 -6.29
N THR A 88 -9.79 0.28 -5.25
CA THR A 88 -8.34 0.40 -5.34
C THR A 88 -7.70 -0.94 -5.01
N VAL A 89 -6.92 -1.46 -5.94
CA VAL A 89 -6.21 -2.73 -5.85
C VAL A 89 -4.78 -2.49 -5.41
N HIS A 90 -4.33 -3.26 -4.43
CA HIS A 90 -2.98 -3.17 -3.88
C HIS A 90 -2.14 -4.41 -4.22
N ALA A 91 -0.83 -4.36 -3.94
CA ALA A 91 0.13 -5.40 -4.34
C ALA A 91 -0.31 -6.82 -3.98
N ASN A 92 -0.71 -7.06 -2.73
CA ASN A 92 -1.11 -8.39 -2.29
C ASN A 92 -2.34 -8.93 -3.02
N ASP A 93 -3.25 -8.05 -3.46
CA ASP A 93 -4.44 -8.46 -4.20
C ASP A 93 -4.10 -9.02 -5.58
N ILE A 94 -3.00 -8.52 -6.19
CA ILE A 94 -2.58 -8.87 -7.55
C ILE A 94 -1.59 -10.04 -7.55
N PHE A 95 -0.64 -10.03 -6.61
CA PHE A 95 0.55 -10.89 -6.66
C PHE A 95 0.45 -12.10 -5.74
N VAL A 96 -0.40 -12.07 -4.71
CA VAL A 96 -0.60 -13.20 -3.80
C VAL A 96 -1.89 -13.92 -4.15
N PRO A 97 -1.83 -15.19 -4.60
CA PRO A 97 -3.03 -15.96 -4.91
C PRO A 97 -3.93 -16.14 -3.68
N ALA A 98 -5.19 -15.78 -3.81
CA ALA A 98 -6.20 -16.02 -2.78
C ALA A 98 -7.23 -17.04 -3.30
N LYS A 99 -7.51 -18.06 -2.50
CA LYS A 99 -8.46 -19.13 -2.85
C LYS A 99 -9.82 -18.84 -2.20
N PHE A 100 -10.68 -18.11 -2.93
CA PHE A 100 -12.06 -17.85 -2.53
C PHE A 100 -12.99 -18.22 -3.68
N GLU A 101 -14.25 -18.56 -3.38
CA GLU A 101 -15.27 -18.83 -4.40
C GLU A 101 -15.58 -17.58 -5.25
N ILE A 102 -15.57 -16.40 -4.62
CA ILE A 102 -15.58 -15.11 -5.32
C ILE A 102 -14.15 -14.62 -5.37
N GLY A 103 -13.48 -14.91 -6.47
CA GLY A 103 -12.08 -14.56 -6.68
C GLY A 103 -11.88 -13.15 -7.26
N LEU A 104 -10.63 -12.83 -7.56
CA LEU A 104 -10.26 -11.54 -8.11
C LEU A 104 -10.96 -11.27 -9.46
N PHE A 105 -11.12 -12.30 -10.30
CA PHE A 105 -11.79 -12.18 -11.60
C PHE A 105 -13.22 -11.67 -11.46
N GLU A 106 -14.04 -12.30 -10.62
CA GLU A 106 -15.45 -11.95 -10.41
C GLU A 106 -15.58 -10.54 -9.81
N ILE A 107 -14.69 -10.19 -8.89
CA ILE A 107 -14.63 -8.86 -8.27
C ILE A 107 -14.34 -7.79 -9.33
N LEU A 108 -13.30 -7.98 -10.15
CA LEU A 108 -12.92 -7.02 -11.19
C LEU A 108 -13.97 -6.93 -12.30
N ALA A 109 -14.54 -8.08 -12.72
CA ALA A 109 -15.59 -8.12 -13.74
C ALA A 109 -16.85 -7.34 -13.33
N SER A 110 -17.13 -7.29 -12.04
CA SER A 110 -18.30 -6.58 -11.48
C SER A 110 -18.05 -5.12 -11.16
N ALA A 111 -16.80 -4.68 -11.00
CA ALA A 111 -16.48 -3.30 -10.60
C ALA A 111 -16.77 -2.29 -11.72
N SER A 112 -17.24 -1.10 -11.38
CA SER A 112 -17.46 0.01 -12.32
C SER A 112 -16.15 0.67 -12.73
N ALA A 113 -15.15 0.73 -11.85
CA ALA A 113 -13.78 1.14 -12.12
C ALA A 113 -12.81 0.38 -11.20
N ILE A 114 -11.59 0.17 -11.71
CA ILE A 114 -10.50 -0.51 -11.03
C ILE A 114 -9.34 0.48 -10.96
N ILE A 115 -8.93 0.86 -9.76
CA ILE A 115 -7.84 1.77 -9.52
C ILE A 115 -6.58 0.98 -9.16
N ALA A 116 -5.54 1.11 -9.96
CA ALA A 116 -4.21 0.61 -9.68
C ALA A 116 -3.33 1.74 -9.17
N VAL A 117 -2.52 1.47 -8.13
CA VAL A 117 -1.71 2.51 -7.48
C VAL A 117 -0.39 2.80 -8.19
N SER A 118 -0.09 2.11 -9.30
CA SER A 118 1.12 2.30 -10.12
C SER A 118 0.85 1.90 -11.57
N ASP A 119 1.69 2.34 -12.51
CA ASP A 119 1.64 1.88 -13.90
C ASP A 119 2.01 0.39 -13.99
N PHE A 120 2.97 -0.07 -13.18
CA PHE A 120 3.31 -1.48 -13.06
C PHE A 120 2.07 -2.33 -12.72
N ALA A 121 1.34 -1.97 -11.66
CA ALA A 121 0.12 -2.69 -11.28
C ALA A 121 -0.99 -2.58 -12.32
N ALA A 122 -1.17 -1.41 -12.95
CA ALA A 122 -2.15 -1.20 -14.00
C ALA A 122 -1.87 -2.11 -15.22
N ASN A 123 -0.61 -2.22 -15.63
CA ASN A 123 -0.20 -3.07 -16.74
C ASN A 123 -0.37 -4.55 -16.42
N GLN A 124 -0.04 -4.97 -15.18
CA GLN A 124 -0.29 -6.35 -14.72
C GLN A 124 -1.79 -6.69 -14.75
N LEU A 125 -2.64 -5.78 -14.29
CA LEU A 125 -4.10 -5.98 -14.31
C LEU A 125 -4.65 -6.04 -15.74
N ARG A 126 -4.22 -5.13 -16.61
CA ARG A 126 -4.65 -5.12 -18.03
C ARG A 126 -4.21 -6.37 -18.79
N GLY A 127 -2.98 -6.83 -18.57
CA GLY A 127 -2.46 -8.04 -19.19
C GLY A 127 -3.13 -9.32 -18.69
N ARG A 128 -3.39 -9.39 -17.38
CA ARG A 128 -3.99 -10.57 -16.75
C ARG A 128 -5.52 -10.64 -16.91
N PHE A 129 -6.19 -9.49 -17.05
CA PHE A 129 -7.64 -9.37 -17.17
C PHE A 129 -8.01 -8.42 -18.33
N PRO A 130 -7.73 -8.78 -19.59
CA PRO A 130 -7.88 -7.90 -20.75
C PRO A 130 -9.32 -7.41 -20.96
N GLU A 131 -10.33 -8.20 -20.57
CA GLU A 131 -11.75 -7.83 -20.62
C GLU A 131 -12.10 -6.67 -19.67
N ASN A 132 -11.26 -6.40 -18.69
CA ASN A 132 -11.42 -5.32 -17.72
C ASN A 132 -10.52 -4.11 -18.03
N ALA A 133 -9.64 -4.20 -19.04
CA ALA A 133 -8.57 -3.23 -19.32
C ALA A 133 -9.07 -1.78 -19.44
N ALA A 134 -10.21 -1.56 -20.09
CA ALA A 134 -10.81 -0.24 -20.26
C ALA A 134 -11.27 0.43 -18.95
N ARG A 135 -11.46 -0.37 -17.88
CA ARG A 135 -11.89 0.10 -16.56
C ARG A 135 -10.74 0.23 -15.56
N VAL A 136 -9.51 -0.12 -15.99
CA VAL A 136 -8.31 0.02 -15.17
C VAL A 136 -7.72 1.42 -15.31
N HIS A 137 -7.76 2.18 -14.24
CA HIS A 137 -7.21 3.53 -14.13
C HIS A 137 -6.01 3.50 -13.18
N ARG A 138 -4.93 4.21 -13.55
CA ARG A 138 -3.81 4.41 -12.66
C ARG A 138 -4.04 5.70 -11.85
N VAL A 139 -4.01 5.57 -10.51
CA VAL A 139 -3.98 6.70 -9.58
C VAL A 139 -2.95 6.40 -8.51
N TYR A 140 -1.85 7.15 -8.49
CA TYR A 140 -0.84 6.99 -7.45
C TYR A 140 -1.41 7.27 -6.05
N ASN A 141 -0.88 6.57 -5.04
CA ASN A 141 -1.04 7.03 -3.67
C ASN A 141 -0.44 8.43 -3.53
N GLY A 142 -1.04 9.25 -2.68
CA GLY A 142 -0.57 10.62 -2.46
C GLY A 142 0.07 10.79 -1.09
N VAL A 143 1.04 11.70 -1.02
CA VAL A 143 1.58 12.26 0.22
C VAL A 143 1.23 13.75 0.26
N ASP A 144 1.06 14.29 1.47
CA ASP A 144 0.99 15.74 1.68
C ASP A 144 2.40 16.28 1.93
N PRO A 145 3.08 16.92 0.95
CA PRO A 145 4.45 17.38 1.12
C PRO A 145 4.60 18.47 2.19
N ALA A 146 3.53 19.21 2.50
CA ALA A 146 3.54 20.24 3.53
C ALA A 146 3.68 19.67 4.95
N SER A 147 3.33 18.41 5.13
CA SER A 147 3.47 17.70 6.41
C SER A 147 4.91 17.25 6.69
N PHE A 148 5.84 17.40 5.74
CA PHE A 148 7.23 16.94 5.84
C PHE A 148 8.21 18.10 5.70
N HIS A 149 9.30 18.04 6.48
CA HIS A 149 10.35 19.04 6.50
C HIS A 149 11.56 18.55 5.72
N ALA A 150 12.26 19.48 5.09
CA ALA A 150 13.52 19.15 4.44
C ALA A 150 14.56 18.65 5.48
N THR A 151 15.36 17.71 5.03
CA THR A 151 16.38 17.10 5.88
C THR A 151 17.49 18.06 6.25
N GLU A 152 17.94 18.01 7.50
CA GLU A 152 19.16 18.65 8.00
C GLU A 152 20.17 17.55 8.33
N PHE A 153 21.23 17.46 7.55
CA PHE A 153 22.24 16.41 7.71
C PHE A 153 23.12 16.69 8.93
N GLU A 154 23.10 15.77 9.89
CA GLU A 154 23.92 15.84 11.10
C GLU A 154 24.82 14.61 11.19
N PRO A 155 26.15 14.78 11.51
CA PRO A 155 27.00 13.63 11.77
C PRO A 155 26.69 12.95 13.11
N PRO A 156 26.90 11.63 13.24
CA PRO A 156 27.19 10.71 12.14
C PRO A 156 26.01 10.50 11.20
N PRO A 157 26.26 10.19 9.92
CA PRO A 157 25.20 9.95 8.93
C PRO A 157 24.18 8.93 9.44
N LEU A 158 22.88 9.23 9.26
CA LEU A 158 21.77 8.37 9.68
C LEU A 158 21.12 7.71 8.47
N ILE A 159 21.27 6.40 8.38
CA ILE A 159 20.52 5.54 7.47
C ILE A 159 19.20 5.22 8.14
N LEU A 160 18.08 5.60 7.54
CA LEU A 160 16.75 5.33 8.06
C LEU A 160 16.05 4.26 7.22
N SER A 161 15.38 3.32 7.88
CA SER A 161 14.55 2.33 7.20
C SER A 161 13.24 2.16 7.96
N ILE A 162 12.09 2.17 7.24
CA ILE A 162 10.78 2.20 7.89
C ILE A 162 9.86 1.19 7.23
N GLY A 163 9.24 0.33 8.05
CA GLY A 163 8.23 -0.60 7.56
C GLY A 163 7.96 -1.77 8.49
N ARG A 164 6.94 -2.55 8.17
CA ARG A 164 6.65 -3.77 8.92
C ARG A 164 7.80 -4.76 8.74
N LEU A 165 8.28 -5.37 9.83
CA LEU A 165 9.41 -6.30 9.83
C LEU A 165 8.99 -7.65 9.25
N ILE A 166 8.87 -7.71 7.92
CA ILE A 166 8.52 -8.86 7.12
C ILE A 166 9.51 -9.03 5.98
N ARG A 167 9.59 -10.24 5.45
CA ARG A 167 10.61 -10.66 4.50
C ARG A 167 10.73 -9.76 3.27
N LYS A 168 9.61 -9.40 2.65
CA LYS A 168 9.62 -8.58 1.42
C LYS A 168 10.18 -7.16 1.58
N LYS A 169 10.42 -6.70 2.82
CA LYS A 169 11.05 -5.39 3.10
C LYS A 169 12.58 -5.42 3.03
N GLY A 170 13.20 -6.61 3.11
CA GLY A 170 14.64 -6.79 2.93
C GLY A 170 15.51 -6.22 4.05
N PHE A 171 14.98 -6.07 5.28
CA PHE A 171 15.77 -5.54 6.40
C PHE A 171 16.98 -6.40 6.78
N ASP A 172 16.92 -7.71 6.53
CA ASP A 172 18.05 -8.61 6.67
C ASP A 172 19.18 -8.28 5.68
N VAL A 173 18.84 -7.91 4.43
CA VAL A 173 19.81 -7.48 3.42
C VAL A 173 20.40 -6.12 3.81
N LEU A 174 19.62 -5.19 4.40
CA LEU A 174 20.13 -3.94 4.93
C LEU A 174 21.13 -4.16 6.08
N VAL A 175 20.83 -5.08 7.01
CA VAL A 175 21.78 -5.41 8.10
C VAL A 175 23.08 -5.96 7.54
N ASP A 176 23.02 -6.81 6.51
CA ASP A 176 24.23 -7.32 5.84
C ASP A 176 25.01 -6.19 5.14
N ALA A 177 24.33 -5.25 4.49
CA ALA A 177 24.95 -4.06 3.91
C ALA A 177 25.63 -3.17 4.98
N CYS A 178 24.99 -3.01 6.15
CA CYS A 178 25.60 -2.30 7.29
C CYS A 178 26.90 -2.98 7.78
N THR A 179 26.99 -4.31 7.68
CA THR A 179 28.24 -5.02 8.00
C THR A 179 29.38 -4.61 7.06
N LEU A 180 29.08 -4.51 5.76
CA LEU A 180 30.07 -4.06 4.76
C LEU A 180 30.48 -2.60 4.97
N LEU A 181 29.53 -1.73 5.28
CA LEU A 181 29.83 -0.32 5.62
C LEU A 181 30.75 -0.22 6.82
N ARG A 182 30.49 -0.95 7.90
CA ARG A 182 31.36 -0.98 9.08
C ARG A 182 32.75 -1.51 8.75
N GLN A 183 32.85 -2.57 7.98
CA GLN A 183 34.11 -3.17 7.54
C GLN A 183 34.98 -2.21 6.70
N SER A 184 34.32 -1.31 5.95
CA SER A 184 35.01 -0.25 5.21
C SER A 184 35.46 0.94 6.08
N GLY A 185 35.23 0.87 7.41
CA GLY A 185 35.68 1.90 8.37
C GLY A 185 34.78 3.13 8.42
N ARG A 186 33.63 3.14 7.81
CA ARG A 186 32.68 4.27 7.81
C ARG A 186 31.93 4.40 9.13
N GLY A 187 31.88 5.61 9.67
CA GLY A 187 31.00 5.93 10.79
C GLY A 187 29.58 6.23 10.30
N PHE A 188 28.59 5.52 10.82
CA PHE A 188 27.17 5.72 10.52
C PHE A 188 26.29 5.23 11.66
N ARG A 189 25.02 5.62 11.65
CA ARG A 189 23.94 4.99 12.40
C ARG A 189 22.89 4.49 11.43
N CYS A 190 22.25 3.36 11.78
CA CYS A 190 21.13 2.84 11.03
C CYS A 190 19.96 2.59 12.00
N GLU A 191 18.81 3.21 11.72
CA GLU A 191 17.60 2.99 12.51
C GLU A 191 16.55 2.29 11.63
N VAL A 192 16.06 1.17 12.13
CA VAL A 192 14.96 0.41 11.50
C VAL A 192 13.71 0.59 12.36
N ILE A 193 12.74 1.34 11.82
CA ILE A 193 11.47 1.64 12.49
C ILE A 193 10.40 0.66 12.03
N GLY A 194 9.80 -0.07 12.96
CA GLY A 194 8.68 -0.94 12.70
C GLY A 194 8.60 -2.14 13.62
N GLU A 195 7.52 -2.89 13.46
CA GLU A 195 7.25 -4.13 14.17
C GLU A 195 6.95 -5.24 13.15
N GLY A 196 7.11 -6.48 13.58
CA GLY A 196 6.76 -7.62 12.75
C GLY A 196 7.44 -8.91 13.19
N PRO A 197 7.09 -10.03 12.55
CA PRO A 197 7.55 -11.36 12.93
C PRO A 197 9.07 -11.56 12.83
N LEU A 198 9.78 -10.71 12.08
CA LEU A 198 11.25 -10.82 11.92
C LEU A 198 12.04 -10.06 12.98
N PHE A 199 11.40 -9.46 14.00
CA PHE A 199 12.11 -8.66 15.01
C PHE A 199 13.26 -9.43 15.68
N GLU A 200 12.97 -10.60 16.24
CA GLU A 200 13.96 -11.43 16.94
C GLU A 200 15.06 -11.96 16.01
N GLU A 201 14.70 -12.29 14.77
CA GLU A 201 15.67 -12.73 13.77
C GLU A 201 16.66 -11.61 13.42
N LEU A 202 16.15 -10.40 13.19
CA LEU A 202 16.95 -9.22 12.90
C LEU A 202 17.83 -8.83 14.09
N GLN A 203 17.30 -8.86 15.32
CA GLN A 203 18.05 -8.59 16.54
C GLN A 203 19.21 -9.58 16.71
N THR A 204 18.96 -10.87 16.47
CA THR A 204 19.98 -11.92 16.51
C THR A 204 21.05 -11.69 15.43
N ARG A 205 20.65 -11.29 14.22
CA ARG A 205 21.56 -10.99 13.10
C ARG A 205 22.48 -9.81 13.43
N ILE A 206 21.92 -8.72 13.94
CA ILE A 206 22.66 -7.53 14.40
C ILE A 206 23.71 -7.91 15.43
N HIS A 207 23.33 -8.72 16.43
CA HIS A 207 24.24 -9.19 17.47
C HIS A 207 25.38 -10.05 16.91
N ARG A 208 25.05 -11.07 16.08
CA ARG A 208 26.04 -11.96 15.47
C ARG A 208 27.05 -11.21 14.58
N GLN A 209 26.63 -10.16 13.91
CA GLN A 209 27.47 -9.32 13.05
C GLN A 209 28.15 -8.18 13.80
N THR A 210 28.00 -8.11 15.13
CA THR A 210 28.63 -7.10 15.99
C THR A 210 28.26 -5.66 15.60
N LEU A 211 26.98 -5.45 15.21
CA LEU A 211 26.46 -4.16 14.73
C LEU A 211 25.69 -3.38 15.80
N GLY A 212 25.68 -3.79 17.06
CA GLY A 212 24.84 -3.21 18.12
C GLY A 212 25.06 -1.71 18.37
N GLU A 213 26.24 -1.18 18.06
CA GLU A 213 26.54 0.26 18.16
C GLU A 213 26.09 1.05 16.92
N HIS A 214 25.80 0.37 15.80
CA HIS A 214 25.47 0.99 14.52
C HIS A 214 24.01 0.84 14.13
N VAL A 215 23.40 -0.32 14.39
CA VAL A 215 22.05 -0.68 13.90
C VAL A 215 21.08 -0.89 15.05
N HIS A 216 19.99 -0.13 15.04
CA HIS A 216 18.98 -0.15 16.09
C HIS A 216 17.58 -0.45 15.54
N LEU A 217 16.92 -1.45 16.08
CA LEU A 217 15.49 -1.69 15.86
C LEU A 217 14.71 -0.87 16.89
N THR A 218 14.00 0.18 16.43
CA THR A 218 13.36 1.15 17.34
C THR A 218 11.93 0.80 17.70
N GLY A 219 11.39 -0.29 17.13
CA GLY A 219 9.99 -0.64 17.31
C GLY A 219 9.04 0.32 16.57
N ARG A 220 7.78 0.36 17.00
CA ARG A 220 6.75 1.21 16.40
C ARG A 220 6.92 2.67 16.82
N ASN A 221 6.83 3.57 15.85
CA ASN A 221 6.82 5.01 16.07
C ASN A 221 5.49 5.62 15.61
N THR A 222 5.11 6.73 16.20
CA THR A 222 3.98 7.54 15.74
C THR A 222 4.33 8.28 14.45
N GLN A 223 3.32 8.73 13.68
CA GLN A 223 3.54 9.51 12.47
C GLN A 223 4.41 10.76 12.73
N ARG A 224 4.21 11.44 13.87
CA ARG A 224 5.01 12.61 14.26
C ARG A 224 6.48 12.26 14.47
N GLU A 225 6.76 11.15 15.11
CA GLU A 225 8.14 10.67 15.31
C GLU A 225 8.79 10.28 13.98
N ILE A 226 8.04 9.63 13.06
CA ILE A 226 8.50 9.30 11.72
C ILE A 226 8.90 10.58 10.95
N VAL A 227 8.05 11.61 10.95
CA VAL A 227 8.37 12.91 10.31
C VAL A 227 9.66 13.51 10.90
N THR A 228 9.81 13.49 12.23
CA THR A 228 11.01 13.97 12.91
C THR A 228 12.26 13.15 12.54
N ARG A 229 12.12 11.82 12.39
CA ARG A 229 13.26 10.95 11.99
C ARG A 229 13.65 11.17 10.54
N LEU A 230 12.65 11.30 9.65
CA LEU A 230 12.90 11.60 8.24
C LEU A 230 13.65 12.92 8.05
N SER A 231 13.33 13.96 8.84
CA SER A 231 14.02 15.26 8.73
C SER A 231 15.45 15.28 9.30
N LYS A 232 15.90 14.23 9.96
CA LYS A 232 17.26 14.07 10.52
C LYS A 232 18.08 13.00 9.82
N ALA A 233 17.49 12.25 8.92
CA ALA A 233 18.17 11.17 8.22
C ALA A 233 19.02 11.69 7.08
N THR A 234 20.06 10.94 6.73
CA THR A 234 20.94 11.21 5.58
C THR A 234 20.41 10.52 4.32
N VAL A 235 19.84 9.32 4.49
CA VAL A 235 19.30 8.51 3.39
C VAL A 235 18.21 7.56 3.91
N LEU A 236 17.13 7.38 3.13
CA LEU A 236 16.21 6.27 3.34
C LEU A 236 16.73 5.05 2.59
N ALA A 237 16.89 3.92 3.30
CA ALA A 237 17.21 2.62 2.70
C ALA A 237 16.02 1.68 2.81
N LEU A 238 15.46 1.22 1.69
CA LEU A 238 14.36 0.27 1.68
C LEU A 238 14.60 -0.81 0.60
N PRO A 239 15.44 -1.83 0.87
CA PRO A 239 15.84 -2.85 -0.10
C PRO A 239 14.76 -3.92 -0.26
N CYS A 240 13.60 -3.54 -0.73
CA CYS A 240 12.47 -4.44 -0.97
C CYS A 240 12.86 -5.61 -1.87
N ARG A 241 12.18 -6.75 -1.69
CA ARG A 241 12.35 -7.93 -2.54
C ARG A 241 11.02 -8.61 -2.83
N ILE A 242 11.04 -9.49 -3.82
CA ILE A 242 9.93 -10.36 -4.14
C ILE A 242 10.08 -11.64 -3.30
N ASP A 243 9.06 -11.98 -2.53
CA ASP A 243 9.02 -13.21 -1.74
C ASP A 243 8.72 -14.43 -2.64
N PRO A 244 9.06 -15.65 -2.20
CA PRO A 244 8.83 -16.87 -2.99
C PRO A 244 7.36 -17.12 -3.37
N ASP A 245 6.41 -16.58 -2.61
CA ASP A 245 4.98 -16.65 -2.90
C ASP A 245 4.49 -15.53 -3.85
N GLY A 246 5.41 -14.71 -4.37
CA GLY A 246 5.13 -13.56 -5.23
C GLY A 246 4.78 -12.27 -4.49
N ALA A 247 4.70 -12.29 -3.15
CA ALA A 247 4.44 -11.07 -2.38
C ALA A 247 5.57 -10.07 -2.57
N MET A 248 5.20 -8.84 -2.92
CA MET A 248 6.14 -7.72 -3.08
C MET A 248 5.51 -6.41 -2.64
N ASP A 249 6.33 -5.42 -2.45
CA ASP A 249 5.86 -4.04 -2.38
C ASP A 249 5.74 -3.47 -3.81
N ASN A 250 4.63 -2.79 -4.05
CA ASN A 250 4.42 -2.14 -5.34
C ASN A 250 4.78 -0.65 -5.29
N LEU A 251 4.18 0.07 -4.34
CA LEU A 251 4.38 1.52 -4.19
C LEU A 251 4.50 1.86 -2.69
N PRO A 252 5.66 1.62 -2.05
CA PRO A 252 5.83 1.87 -0.62
C PRO A 252 5.67 3.35 -0.28
N THR A 253 4.67 3.72 0.50
CA THR A 253 4.37 5.12 0.84
C THR A 253 5.53 5.82 1.56
N VAL A 254 6.31 5.08 2.35
CA VAL A 254 7.49 5.63 3.04
C VAL A 254 8.53 6.22 2.09
N ILE A 255 8.63 5.73 0.86
CA ILE A 255 9.50 6.34 -0.17
C ILE A 255 8.96 7.73 -0.54
N MET A 256 7.65 7.90 -0.70
CA MET A 256 7.04 9.21 -0.96
C MET A 256 7.23 10.16 0.23
N GLU A 257 7.14 9.67 1.46
CA GLU A 257 7.37 10.42 2.70
C GLU A 257 8.85 10.89 2.78
N ALA A 258 9.79 10.02 2.44
CA ALA A 258 11.21 10.37 2.35
C ALA A 258 11.48 11.42 1.25
N MET A 259 10.92 11.22 0.06
CA MET A 259 11.02 12.20 -1.03
C MET A 259 10.42 13.55 -0.61
N ALA A 260 9.25 13.56 0.06
CA ALA A 260 8.65 14.78 0.59
C ALA A 260 9.52 15.46 1.66
N SER A 261 10.37 14.72 2.36
CA SER A 261 11.36 15.22 3.31
C SER A 261 12.67 15.67 2.63
N ALA A 262 12.74 15.71 1.30
CA ALA A 262 13.97 15.94 0.54
C ALA A 262 15.09 14.95 0.90
N LEU A 263 14.74 13.72 1.26
CA LEU A 263 15.67 12.66 1.63
C LEU A 263 15.93 11.76 0.41
N PRO A 264 17.20 11.53 0.03
CA PRO A 264 17.52 10.60 -1.05
C PRO A 264 17.17 9.17 -0.65
N VAL A 265 16.90 8.32 -1.64
CA VAL A 265 16.42 6.96 -1.43
C VAL A 265 17.38 5.95 -2.04
N VAL A 266 17.76 4.92 -1.28
CA VAL A 266 18.37 3.70 -1.79
C VAL A 266 17.33 2.60 -1.70
N SER A 267 16.98 2.00 -2.84
CA SER A 267 15.98 0.94 -2.90
C SER A 267 16.29 -0.07 -4.01
N THR A 268 15.39 -0.97 -4.29
CA THR A 268 15.55 -2.00 -5.34
C THR A 268 14.59 -1.73 -6.49
N ASP A 269 14.99 -2.09 -7.70
CA ASP A 269 14.16 -1.95 -8.90
C ASP A 269 13.15 -3.11 -9.01
N ILE A 270 12.10 -3.04 -8.19
CA ILE A 270 10.99 -4.00 -8.23
C ILE A 270 9.64 -3.27 -8.18
N GLY A 271 8.62 -3.90 -8.77
CA GLY A 271 7.26 -3.37 -8.74
C GLY A 271 7.16 -1.98 -9.35
N GLY A 272 6.53 -1.04 -8.63
CA GLY A 272 6.41 0.36 -9.01
C GLY A 272 7.44 1.28 -8.34
N ILE A 273 8.51 0.75 -7.74
CA ILE A 273 9.51 1.57 -7.04
C ILE A 273 10.25 2.49 -8.02
N SER A 274 10.59 2.01 -9.22
CA SER A 274 11.21 2.84 -10.28
C SER A 274 10.27 3.93 -10.83
N GLU A 275 8.98 3.84 -10.57
CA GLU A 275 8.05 4.94 -10.84
C GLU A 275 8.20 6.09 -9.83
N MET A 276 8.67 5.81 -8.62
CA MET A 276 8.94 6.81 -7.59
C MET A 276 10.35 7.33 -7.65
N VAL A 277 11.32 6.43 -7.53
CA VAL A 277 12.75 6.74 -7.51
C VAL A 277 13.31 6.63 -8.92
N ARG A 278 13.90 7.73 -9.40
CA ARG A 278 14.69 7.72 -10.64
C ARG A 278 16.14 7.46 -10.28
N ASP A 279 16.65 6.35 -10.78
CA ASP A 279 18.03 5.94 -10.56
C ASP A 279 19.04 7.01 -11.04
N GLY A 280 20.02 7.35 -10.19
CA GLY A 280 21.01 8.39 -10.45
C GLY A 280 20.46 9.83 -10.48
N GLU A 281 19.17 10.04 -10.16
CA GLU A 281 18.56 11.39 -10.20
C GLU A 281 17.89 11.77 -8.86
N THR A 282 17.07 10.89 -8.28
CA THR A 282 16.35 11.14 -7.02
C THR A 282 16.72 10.12 -5.93
N GLY A 283 17.63 9.20 -6.25
CA GLY A 283 18.09 8.12 -5.41
C GLY A 283 18.84 7.09 -6.24
N LEU A 284 19.15 5.95 -5.64
CA LEU A 284 19.84 4.85 -6.29
C LEU A 284 18.99 3.57 -6.21
N LEU A 285 18.87 2.88 -7.34
CA LEU A 285 18.18 1.60 -7.44
C LEU A 285 19.18 0.49 -7.71
N VAL A 286 19.12 -0.56 -6.88
CA VAL A 286 20.03 -1.71 -6.98
C VAL A 286 19.25 -3.00 -7.16
N ALA A 287 19.94 -4.09 -7.48
CA ALA A 287 19.33 -5.41 -7.55
C ALA A 287 18.82 -5.86 -6.17
N GLN A 288 17.71 -6.61 -6.14
CA GLN A 288 17.23 -7.20 -4.89
C GLN A 288 18.20 -8.28 -4.37
N ASN A 289 18.26 -8.46 -3.05
CA ASN A 289 19.12 -9.43 -2.36
C ASN A 289 20.64 -9.23 -2.62
N ASP A 290 21.05 -8.00 -2.89
CA ASP A 290 22.45 -7.66 -3.09
C ASP A 290 22.92 -6.66 -2.00
N PRO A 291 23.43 -7.14 -0.84
CA PRO A 291 23.91 -6.29 0.22
C PRO A 291 25.15 -5.48 -0.17
N ALA A 292 25.98 -5.95 -1.13
CA ALA A 292 27.13 -5.21 -1.59
C ALA A 292 26.70 -3.98 -2.39
N ALA A 293 25.80 -4.12 -3.35
CA ALA A 293 25.28 -2.99 -4.12
C ALA A 293 24.55 -1.98 -3.22
N ILE A 294 23.83 -2.43 -2.18
CA ILE A 294 23.23 -1.53 -1.19
C ILE A 294 24.31 -0.77 -0.40
N ALA A 295 25.35 -1.46 0.06
CA ALA A 295 26.45 -0.85 0.80
C ALA A 295 27.18 0.21 -0.04
N ASP A 296 27.43 -0.09 -1.32
CA ASP A 296 28.07 0.84 -2.26
C ASP A 296 27.21 2.09 -2.49
N ALA A 297 25.90 1.90 -2.75
CA ALA A 297 24.95 2.99 -2.93
C ALA A 297 24.83 3.87 -1.67
N LEU A 298 24.78 3.26 -0.49
CA LEU A 298 24.76 3.97 0.79
C LEU A 298 26.10 4.71 1.03
N SER A 299 27.23 4.08 0.75
CA SER A 299 28.57 4.71 0.85
C SER A 299 28.64 5.98 0.01
N GLN A 300 28.20 5.91 -1.24
CA GLN A 300 28.20 7.05 -2.14
C GLN A 300 27.41 8.23 -1.56
N LEU A 301 26.20 8.01 -1.06
CA LEU A 301 25.36 9.07 -0.52
C LEU A 301 25.81 9.58 0.87
N ILE A 302 26.56 8.77 1.63
CA ILE A 302 27.15 9.16 2.91
C ILE A 302 28.42 9.97 2.69
N ASP A 303 29.24 9.57 1.74
CA ASP A 303 30.53 10.22 1.45
C ASP A 303 30.33 11.50 0.63
N GLU A 304 29.30 11.56 -0.25
CA GLU A 304 29.02 12.68 -1.14
C GLU A 304 27.74 13.43 -0.71
N ILE A 305 27.80 14.20 0.37
CA ILE A 305 26.62 14.89 0.95
C ILE A 305 25.96 15.85 -0.06
N GLU A 306 26.68 16.50 -0.91
CA GLU A 306 26.15 17.39 -1.94
C GLU A 306 25.30 16.61 -2.97
N LEU A 307 25.76 15.41 -3.33
CA LEU A 307 25.00 14.50 -4.18
C LEU A 307 23.69 14.05 -3.50
N ALA A 308 23.77 13.66 -2.21
CA ALA A 308 22.63 13.28 -1.41
C ALA A 308 21.58 14.40 -1.34
N GLN A 309 22.02 15.65 -1.10
CA GLN A 309 21.18 16.84 -1.09
C GLN A 309 20.54 17.11 -2.46
N SER A 310 21.33 16.97 -3.54
CA SER A 310 20.83 17.13 -4.91
C SER A 310 19.72 16.11 -5.23
N PHE A 311 19.95 14.82 -4.90
CA PHE A 311 18.94 13.77 -5.12
C PHE A 311 17.70 14.01 -4.25
N GLY A 312 17.87 14.35 -2.99
CA GLY A 312 16.76 14.64 -2.09
C GLY A 312 15.90 15.83 -2.58
N GLY A 313 16.54 16.92 -3.01
CA GLY A 313 15.83 18.08 -3.57
C GLY A 313 15.01 17.76 -4.83
N LYS A 314 15.61 17.00 -5.76
CA LYS A 314 14.89 16.49 -6.95
C LYS A 314 13.76 15.52 -6.56
N GLY A 315 14.00 14.68 -5.56
CA GLY A 315 13.00 13.78 -4.99
C GLY A 315 11.79 14.54 -4.46
N ARG A 316 12.00 15.59 -3.67
CA ARG A 316 10.92 16.43 -3.15
C ARG A 316 10.11 17.09 -4.25
N LYS A 317 10.77 17.68 -5.23
CA LYS A 317 10.08 18.24 -6.40
C LYS A 317 9.21 17.21 -7.10
N ARG A 318 9.71 15.98 -7.27
CA ARG A 318 8.96 14.88 -7.86
C ARG A 318 7.76 14.47 -7.00
N ALA A 319 7.91 14.42 -5.66
CA ALA A 319 6.81 14.14 -4.75
C ALA A 319 5.68 15.19 -4.88
N GLU A 320 6.03 16.46 -4.94
CA GLU A 320 5.10 17.59 -5.13
C GLU A 320 4.41 17.55 -6.50
N GLU A 321 5.16 17.24 -7.56
CA GLU A 321 4.64 17.25 -8.93
C GLU A 321 3.83 16.01 -9.31
N ILE A 322 4.12 14.85 -8.73
CA ILE A 322 3.54 13.57 -9.19
C ILE A 322 2.75 12.88 -8.09
N PHE A 323 3.25 12.87 -6.86
CA PHE A 323 2.70 12.09 -5.77
C PHE A 323 1.97 12.94 -4.71
N SER A 324 1.55 14.17 -5.03
CA SER A 324 0.78 14.96 -4.09
C SER A 324 -0.63 14.38 -3.89
N ILE A 325 -1.13 14.46 -2.65
CA ILE A 325 -2.45 13.94 -2.30
C ILE A 325 -3.56 14.66 -3.08
N GLU A 326 -3.40 15.94 -3.40
CA GLU A 326 -4.36 16.73 -4.18
C GLU A 326 -4.55 16.14 -5.59
N LYS A 327 -3.45 15.68 -6.22
CA LYS A 327 -3.52 15.05 -7.55
C LYS A 327 -4.23 13.71 -7.49
N SER A 328 -3.94 12.90 -6.47
CA SER A 328 -4.61 11.62 -6.25
C SER A 328 -6.11 11.82 -6.02
N VAL A 329 -6.49 12.76 -5.16
CA VAL A 329 -7.89 13.09 -4.88
C VAL A 329 -8.60 13.63 -6.13
N ARG A 330 -7.95 14.49 -6.91
CA ARG A 330 -8.53 15.02 -8.16
C ARG A 330 -8.81 13.90 -9.14
N ALA A 331 -7.84 13.04 -9.41
CA ALA A 331 -8.00 11.91 -10.31
C ALA A 331 -9.12 10.94 -9.88
N LEU A 332 -9.21 10.64 -8.57
CA LEU A 332 -10.32 9.82 -8.03
C LEU A 332 -11.68 10.50 -8.22
N ARG A 333 -11.78 11.81 -7.98
CA ARG A 333 -13.02 12.56 -8.18
C ARG A 333 -13.49 12.54 -9.62
N GLU A 334 -12.58 12.67 -10.59
CA GLU A 334 -12.88 12.58 -12.02
C GLU A 334 -13.41 11.19 -12.39
N ILE A 335 -12.77 10.12 -11.90
CA ILE A 335 -13.24 8.75 -12.11
C ILE A 335 -14.64 8.55 -11.52
N PHE A 336 -14.88 9.03 -10.31
CA PHE A 336 -16.19 8.89 -9.65
C PHE A 336 -17.29 9.70 -10.35
N ALA A 337 -16.98 10.89 -10.85
CA ALA A 337 -17.92 11.70 -11.62
C ALA A 337 -18.33 10.99 -12.92
N ASN A 338 -17.38 10.39 -13.63
CA ASN A 338 -17.64 9.60 -14.85
C ASN A 338 -18.53 8.37 -14.57
N ILE A 339 -18.31 7.67 -13.46
CA ILE A 339 -19.15 6.53 -13.04
C ILE A 339 -20.58 7.00 -12.77
N GLN A 340 -20.77 8.13 -12.07
CA GLN A 340 -22.08 8.67 -11.76
C GLN A 340 -22.82 9.14 -13.01
N GLY A 341 -22.15 9.79 -13.94
CA GLY A 341 -22.72 10.20 -15.23
C GLY A 341 -23.19 9.00 -16.06
N ALA A 342 -22.41 7.93 -16.09
CA ALA A 342 -22.77 6.69 -16.79
C ALA A 342 -23.94 5.92 -16.10
N ALA A 343 -24.08 6.02 -14.78
CA ALA A 343 -25.18 5.39 -14.05
C ALA A 343 -26.54 6.06 -14.28
N VAL A 344 -26.56 7.37 -14.53
CA VAL A 344 -27.80 8.10 -14.85
C VAL A 344 -28.36 7.70 -16.22
N SER A 345 -27.52 7.23 -17.13
CA SER A 345 -27.91 6.80 -18.47
C SER A 345 -28.34 5.33 -18.58
N ARG A 346 -28.22 4.54 -17.48
CA ARG A 346 -28.69 3.14 -17.46
C ARG A 346 -30.13 3.04 -17.00
N PRO A 347 -31.01 2.34 -17.75
CA PRO A 347 -32.37 2.09 -17.29
C PRO A 347 -32.33 1.27 -15.99
N PRO A 348 -33.30 1.47 -15.06
CA PRO A 348 -33.36 0.67 -13.85
C PRO A 348 -33.48 -0.81 -14.20
N PHE A 349 -32.68 -1.64 -13.52
CA PHE A 349 -32.74 -3.09 -13.69
C PHE A 349 -34.18 -3.58 -13.45
N ARG A 350 -34.74 -4.27 -14.45
CA ARG A 350 -36.03 -5.00 -14.34
C ARG A 350 -35.84 -6.32 -13.64
#